data_561584258099f6de41a85d536dd76a12
#
_entry.id   561584258099f6de41a85d536dd76a12
#
_cell.length_a   1.000
_cell.length_b   1.000
_cell.length_c   1.000
_cell.angle_alpha   90.00
_cell.angle_beta   90.00
_cell.angle_gamma   90.00
#
_symmetry.space_group_name_H-M   'P 1'
#
loop_
_entity.id
_entity.type
_entity.pdbx_description
1 polymer ?
#
loop_
_entity_poly.entity_id
_entity_poly.type
_entity_poly.pdbx_seq_one_letter_code
_entity_poly.pdbx_strand_id
1 'polypeptide(L)'
;MDVTSVLLLRGIVGIAAGMLAMLWPGLTIAFLVVLFGIYALVDGVTNVSLGLRRTPERGRSWASVAQGLFGIAAGVLAFVWPGITTLALLFWIAAWAIITGILEVVAAIRFRKELQREWILVLSGVLSIGFGVLLSAFPAAGAVGLAWALGAYAAASGILLVAVAIRLRTGRLVTA
;
A
#
# COMPACT_ATOMS: atom_id res chain seq x y z
N MET A 1 27.83 10.65 -3.52
CA MET A 1 26.98 10.98 -2.37
C MET A 1 27.24 9.91 -1.32
N ASP A 2 27.63 10.31 -0.12
CA ASP A 2 27.88 9.35 0.96
C ASP A 2 26.56 8.70 1.39
N VAL A 3 26.62 7.39 1.66
CA VAL A 3 25.45 6.60 2.09
C VAL A 3 24.69 7.31 3.23
N THR A 4 25.42 7.94 4.13
CA THR A 4 24.87 8.70 5.27
C THR A 4 24.04 9.91 4.81
N SER A 5 24.48 10.63 3.79
CA SER A 5 23.73 11.78 3.25
C SER A 5 22.44 11.36 2.58
N VAL A 6 22.45 10.22 1.87
CA VAL A 6 21.24 9.65 1.24
C VAL A 6 20.23 9.21 2.31
N LEU A 7 20.68 8.56 3.37
CA LEU A 7 19.83 8.14 4.48
C LEU A 7 19.23 9.33 5.23
N LEU A 8 20.01 10.38 5.47
CA LEU A 8 19.52 11.62 6.09
C LEU A 8 18.46 12.29 5.23
N LEU A 9 18.72 12.47 3.94
CA LEU A 9 17.76 13.08 3.02
C LEU A 9 16.46 12.29 2.98
N ARG A 10 16.55 10.96 2.82
CA ARG A 10 15.39 10.06 2.79
C ARG A 10 14.61 10.10 4.11
N GLY A 11 15.31 10.16 5.24
CA GLY A 11 14.69 10.26 6.56
C GLY A 11 13.95 11.58 6.76
N ILE A 12 14.57 12.72 6.40
CA ILE A 12 13.93 14.04 6.48
C ILE A 12 12.70 14.13 5.57
N VAL A 13 12.82 13.65 4.33
CA VAL A 13 11.68 13.61 3.39
C VAL A 13 10.56 12.72 3.93
N GLY A 14 10.91 11.57 4.52
CA GLY A 14 9.93 10.67 5.15
C GLY A 14 9.18 11.31 6.31
N ILE A 15 9.88 12.04 7.20
CA ILE A 15 9.26 12.77 8.31
C ILE A 15 8.35 13.89 7.77
N ALA A 16 8.82 14.69 6.81
CA ALA A 16 8.04 15.77 6.24
C ALA A 16 6.77 15.24 5.53
N ALA A 17 6.90 14.19 4.72
CA ALA A 17 5.76 13.54 4.06
C ALA A 17 4.77 12.94 5.08
N GLY A 18 5.28 12.32 6.15
CA GLY A 18 4.46 11.77 7.22
C GLY A 18 3.65 12.85 7.95
N MET A 19 4.28 13.96 8.30
CA MET A 19 3.59 15.11 8.91
C MET A 19 2.55 15.72 7.96
N LEU A 20 2.89 15.88 6.69
CA LEU A 20 1.97 16.39 5.68
C LEU A 20 0.72 15.49 5.54
N ALA A 21 0.91 14.17 5.54
CA ALA A 21 -0.18 13.20 5.45
C ALA A 21 -1.13 13.27 6.66
N MET A 22 -0.60 13.57 7.85
CA MET A 22 -1.39 13.73 9.06
C MET A 22 -2.14 15.08 9.09
N LEU A 23 -1.52 16.15 8.62
CA LEU A 23 -2.11 17.48 8.61
C LEU A 23 -3.15 17.68 7.50
N TRP A 24 -2.92 17.06 6.32
CA TRP A 24 -3.80 17.17 5.16
C TRP A 24 -4.11 15.78 4.55
N PRO A 25 -4.92 14.95 5.23
CA PRO A 25 -5.25 13.60 4.75
C PRO A 25 -5.92 13.60 3.37
N GLY A 26 -6.74 14.62 3.07
CA GLY A 26 -7.39 14.75 1.76
C GLY A 26 -6.38 14.92 0.61
N LEU A 27 -5.31 15.69 0.82
CA LEU A 27 -4.24 15.85 -0.16
C LEU A 27 -3.49 14.53 -0.37
N THR A 28 -3.22 13.80 0.70
CA THR A 28 -2.57 12.50 0.64
C THR A 28 -3.39 11.49 -0.16
N ILE A 29 -4.71 11.44 0.09
CA ILE A 29 -5.63 10.58 -0.65
C ILE A 29 -5.64 10.95 -2.13
N ALA A 30 -5.76 12.25 -2.45
CA ALA A 30 -5.74 12.73 -3.83
C ALA A 30 -4.43 12.37 -4.54
N PHE A 31 -3.28 12.53 -3.86
CA PHE A 31 -1.98 12.13 -4.39
C PHE A 31 -1.91 10.61 -4.67
N LEU A 32 -2.41 9.78 -3.76
CA LEU A 32 -2.43 8.33 -3.95
C LEU A 32 -3.32 7.92 -5.14
N VAL A 33 -4.46 8.57 -5.32
CA VAL A 33 -5.36 8.32 -6.48
C VAL A 33 -4.69 8.71 -7.79
N VAL A 34 -4.00 9.85 -7.83
CA VAL A 34 -3.23 10.28 -9.01
C VAL A 34 -2.11 9.28 -9.32
N LEU A 35 -1.38 8.85 -8.30
CA LEU A 35 -0.31 7.85 -8.45
C LEU A 35 -0.84 6.52 -8.96
N PHE A 36 -1.97 6.06 -8.42
CA PHE A 36 -2.69 4.88 -8.90
C PHE A 36 -3.12 5.06 -10.35
N GLY A 37 -3.66 6.22 -10.73
CA GLY A 37 -4.09 6.52 -12.10
C GLY A 37 -2.93 6.43 -13.10
N ILE A 38 -1.79 7.03 -12.77
CA ILE A 38 -0.58 6.96 -13.60
C ILE A 38 -0.11 5.51 -13.72
N TYR A 39 -0.01 4.80 -12.58
CA TYR A 39 0.39 3.39 -12.56
C TYR A 39 -0.54 2.52 -13.42
N ALA A 40 -1.85 2.66 -13.26
CA ALA A 40 -2.86 1.88 -13.99
C ALA A 40 -2.81 2.16 -15.51
N LEU A 41 -2.57 3.41 -15.93
CA LEU A 41 -2.39 3.75 -17.34
C LEU A 41 -1.12 3.12 -17.93
N VAL A 42 0.01 3.25 -17.24
CA VAL A 42 1.29 2.70 -17.71
C VAL A 42 1.23 1.18 -17.79
N ASP A 43 0.72 0.53 -16.74
CA ASP A 43 0.53 -0.92 -16.71
C ASP A 43 -0.45 -1.39 -17.79
N GLY A 44 -1.57 -0.69 -17.93
CA GLY A 44 -2.59 -0.97 -18.94
C GLY A 44 -2.06 -0.90 -20.37
N VAL A 45 -1.36 0.19 -20.73
CA VAL A 45 -0.74 0.35 -22.05
C VAL A 45 0.33 -0.72 -22.28
N THR A 46 1.11 -1.05 -21.26
CA THR A 46 2.13 -2.10 -21.35
C THR A 46 1.50 -3.46 -21.60
N ASN A 47 0.44 -3.82 -20.87
CA ASN A 47 -0.24 -5.10 -21.03
C ASN A 47 -0.93 -5.23 -22.40
N VAL A 48 -1.55 -4.15 -22.92
CA VAL A 48 -2.10 -4.14 -24.28
C VAL A 48 -0.99 -4.35 -25.31
N SER A 49 0.11 -3.61 -25.21
CA SER A 49 1.22 -3.70 -26.15
C SER A 49 1.87 -5.09 -26.15
N LEU A 50 2.04 -5.69 -24.97
CA LEU A 50 2.56 -7.04 -24.85
C LEU A 50 1.57 -8.10 -25.37
N GLY A 51 0.27 -7.90 -25.12
CA GLY A 51 -0.78 -8.78 -25.62
C GLY A 51 -0.85 -8.79 -27.15
N LEU A 52 -0.70 -7.64 -27.81
CA LEU A 52 -0.72 -7.51 -29.26
C LEU A 52 0.54 -8.05 -29.94
N ARG A 53 1.69 -8.06 -29.25
CA ARG A 53 2.98 -8.55 -29.79
C ARG A 53 3.16 -10.07 -29.66
N ARG A 54 2.34 -10.76 -28.86
CA ARG A 54 2.46 -12.21 -28.66
C ARG A 54 1.71 -12.96 -29.75
N THR A 55 2.39 -13.96 -30.35
CA THR A 55 1.81 -14.85 -31.36
C THR A 55 0.60 -15.61 -30.82
N PRO A 56 -0.46 -15.85 -31.63
CA PRO A 56 -1.76 -16.42 -31.20
C PRO A 56 -1.72 -17.82 -30.58
N GLU A 57 -0.62 -18.55 -30.72
CA GLU A 57 -0.49 -19.95 -30.27
C GLU A 57 -0.58 -20.15 -28.73
N ARG A 58 -0.53 -19.09 -27.95
CA ARG A 58 -0.76 -19.17 -26.48
C ARG A 58 -1.95 -18.30 -26.13
N GLY A 59 -3.12 -18.89 -25.91
CA GLY A 59 -4.40 -18.27 -25.52
C GLY A 59 -4.35 -17.26 -24.35
N ARG A 60 -3.17 -16.86 -23.94
CA ARG A 60 -2.81 -15.87 -22.91
C ARG A 60 -2.71 -14.44 -23.44
N SER A 61 -2.68 -14.25 -24.78
CA SER A 61 -2.59 -12.95 -25.43
C SER A 61 -3.83 -12.09 -25.20
N TRP A 62 -4.99 -12.68 -25.37
CA TRP A 62 -6.28 -12.04 -25.13
C TRP A 62 -6.49 -11.59 -23.67
N ALA A 63 -6.09 -12.41 -22.70
CA ALA A 63 -6.19 -12.04 -21.29
C ALA A 63 -5.32 -10.82 -20.96
N SER A 64 -4.12 -10.71 -21.52
CA SER A 64 -3.25 -9.54 -21.35
C SER A 64 -3.86 -8.28 -21.96
N VAL A 65 -4.49 -8.39 -23.13
CA VAL A 65 -5.19 -7.25 -23.76
C VAL A 65 -6.38 -6.81 -22.91
N ALA A 66 -7.20 -7.75 -22.44
CA ALA A 66 -8.34 -7.45 -21.58
C ALA A 66 -7.88 -6.78 -20.29
N GLN A 67 -6.87 -7.33 -19.62
CA GLN A 67 -6.27 -6.75 -18.41
C GLN A 67 -5.76 -5.32 -18.66
N GLY A 68 -5.08 -5.10 -19.78
CA GLY A 68 -4.58 -3.79 -20.16
C GLY A 68 -5.69 -2.77 -20.43
N LEU A 69 -6.78 -3.18 -21.07
CA LEU A 69 -7.95 -2.32 -21.30
C LEU A 69 -8.62 -1.94 -19.95
N PHE A 70 -8.76 -2.89 -19.03
CA PHE A 70 -9.25 -2.61 -17.68
C PHE A 70 -8.32 -1.65 -16.93
N GLY A 71 -7.00 -1.80 -17.04
CA GLY A 71 -6.02 -0.91 -16.44
C GLY A 71 -6.14 0.53 -17.00
N ILE A 72 -6.26 0.68 -18.31
CA ILE A 72 -6.45 1.99 -18.95
C ILE A 72 -7.77 2.61 -18.47
N ALA A 73 -8.87 1.86 -18.45
CA ALA A 73 -10.16 2.35 -18.01
C ALA A 73 -10.11 2.80 -16.54
N ALA A 74 -9.50 2.01 -15.66
CA ALA A 74 -9.31 2.36 -14.25
C ALA A 74 -8.43 3.62 -14.08
N GLY A 75 -7.35 3.74 -14.87
CA GLY A 75 -6.47 4.90 -14.85
C GLY A 75 -7.19 6.17 -15.30
N VAL A 76 -7.95 6.12 -16.40
CA VAL A 76 -8.76 7.25 -16.87
C VAL A 76 -9.80 7.63 -15.80
N LEU A 77 -10.48 6.65 -15.20
CA LEU A 77 -11.49 6.88 -14.17
C LEU A 77 -10.88 7.59 -12.93
N ALA A 78 -9.64 7.26 -12.58
CA ALA A 78 -8.94 7.90 -11.47
C ALA A 78 -8.75 9.41 -11.68
N PHE A 79 -8.57 9.85 -12.91
CA PHE A 79 -8.44 11.28 -13.23
C PHE A 79 -9.79 11.99 -13.42
N VAL A 80 -10.77 11.30 -14.01
CA VAL A 80 -12.10 11.88 -14.30
C VAL A 80 -12.98 11.93 -13.05
N TRP A 81 -12.93 10.86 -12.24
CA TRP A 81 -13.76 10.74 -11.01
C TRP A 81 -12.94 10.22 -9.82
N PRO A 82 -12.03 11.03 -9.26
CA PRO A 82 -11.15 10.61 -8.18
C PRO A 82 -11.90 10.14 -6.92
N GLY A 83 -13.09 10.70 -6.65
CA GLY A 83 -13.92 10.28 -5.51
C GLY A 83 -14.44 8.85 -5.66
N ILE A 84 -14.91 8.46 -6.84
CA ILE A 84 -15.37 7.09 -7.12
C ILE A 84 -14.20 6.13 -7.04
N THR A 85 -13.05 6.50 -7.60
CA THR A 85 -11.83 5.67 -7.53
C THR A 85 -11.38 5.50 -6.08
N THR A 86 -11.42 6.55 -5.27
CA THR A 86 -11.12 6.46 -3.83
C THR A 86 -12.02 5.43 -3.15
N LEU A 87 -13.33 5.51 -3.36
CA LEU A 87 -14.27 4.56 -2.78
C LEU A 87 -14.03 3.13 -3.26
N ALA A 88 -13.78 2.93 -4.55
CA ALA A 88 -13.48 1.61 -5.12
C ALA A 88 -12.22 1.01 -4.49
N LEU A 89 -11.15 1.80 -4.32
CA LEU A 89 -9.91 1.37 -3.67
C LEU A 89 -10.14 1.04 -2.19
N LEU A 90 -10.94 1.85 -1.48
CA LEU A 90 -11.26 1.60 -0.08
C LEU A 90 -12.04 0.28 0.10
N PHE A 91 -13.05 0.04 -0.73
CA PHE A 91 -13.80 -1.23 -0.69
C PHE A 91 -12.92 -2.41 -1.07
N TRP A 92 -12.00 -2.25 -2.00
CA TRP A 92 -11.03 -3.29 -2.34
C TRP A 92 -10.11 -3.62 -1.16
N ILE A 93 -9.56 -2.60 -0.49
CA ILE A 93 -8.74 -2.76 0.72
C ILE A 93 -9.55 -3.43 1.84
N ALA A 94 -10.80 -3.01 2.04
CA ALA A 94 -11.70 -3.58 3.05
C ALA A 94 -11.98 -5.06 2.79
N ALA A 95 -12.31 -5.42 1.55
CA ALA A 95 -12.53 -6.81 1.16
C ALA A 95 -11.27 -7.66 1.37
N TRP A 96 -10.11 -7.15 0.96
CA TRP A 96 -8.84 -7.83 1.17
C TRP A 96 -8.52 -8.02 2.66
N ALA A 97 -8.74 -6.99 3.49
CA ALA A 97 -8.53 -7.07 4.94
C ALA A 97 -9.44 -8.11 5.60
N ILE A 98 -10.72 -8.20 5.17
CA ILE A 98 -11.65 -9.20 5.69
C ILE A 98 -11.21 -10.61 5.27
N ILE A 99 -10.89 -10.80 3.99
CA ILE A 99 -10.48 -12.11 3.47
C ILE A 99 -9.19 -12.59 4.16
N THR A 100 -8.18 -11.73 4.22
CA THR A 100 -6.89 -12.09 4.86
C THR A 100 -7.07 -12.33 6.36
N GLY A 101 -7.88 -11.53 7.04
CA GLY A 101 -8.18 -11.71 8.46
C GLY A 101 -8.90 -13.04 8.74
N ILE A 102 -9.85 -13.43 7.90
CA ILE A 102 -10.50 -14.75 8.01
C ILE A 102 -9.48 -15.87 7.80
N LEU A 103 -8.61 -15.75 6.79
CA LEU A 103 -7.58 -16.75 6.52
C LEU A 103 -6.56 -16.86 7.67
N GLU A 104 -6.18 -15.75 8.30
CA GLU A 104 -5.30 -15.73 9.48
C GLU A 104 -5.94 -16.46 10.67
N VAL A 105 -7.22 -16.18 10.97
CA VAL A 105 -7.95 -16.87 12.04
C VAL A 105 -8.07 -18.36 11.76
N VAL A 106 -8.43 -18.74 10.54
CA VAL A 106 -8.51 -20.16 10.14
C VAL A 106 -7.15 -20.85 10.24
N ALA A 107 -6.08 -20.19 9.80
CA ALA A 107 -4.72 -20.71 9.90
C ALA A 107 -4.29 -20.89 11.36
N ALA A 108 -4.58 -19.91 12.23
CA ALA A 108 -4.28 -19.99 13.65
C ALA A 108 -4.96 -21.19 14.33
N ILE A 109 -6.23 -21.43 14.01
CA ILE A 109 -7.00 -22.57 14.57
C ILE A 109 -6.45 -23.89 14.04
N ARG A 110 -6.15 -23.97 12.72
CA ARG A 110 -5.73 -25.21 12.07
C ARG A 110 -4.32 -25.63 12.48
N PHE A 111 -3.39 -24.68 12.59
CA PHE A 111 -1.99 -24.92 12.89
C PHE A 111 -1.60 -24.64 14.36
N ARG A 112 -2.58 -24.55 15.27
CA ARG A 112 -2.36 -24.22 16.68
C ARG A 112 -1.31 -25.07 17.39
N LYS A 113 -1.11 -26.34 16.96
CA LYS A 113 -0.11 -27.25 17.54
C LYS A 113 1.32 -27.00 17.07
N GLU A 114 1.48 -26.32 15.94
CA GLU A 114 2.78 -26.05 15.30
C GLU A 114 3.26 -24.62 15.57
N LEU A 115 2.34 -23.70 15.90
CA LEU A 115 2.63 -22.28 16.11
C LEU A 115 2.90 -22.01 17.59
N GLN A 116 4.08 -21.48 17.91
CA GLN A 116 4.45 -21.11 19.28
C GLN A 116 3.65 -19.90 19.82
N ARG A 117 3.00 -19.10 18.97
CA ARG A 117 2.26 -17.86 19.30
C ARG A 117 0.99 -17.72 18.47
N GLU A 118 0.16 -18.74 18.45
CA GLU A 118 -1.11 -18.77 17.71
C GLU A 118 -2.06 -17.60 18.02
N TRP A 119 -2.06 -17.15 19.28
CA TRP A 119 -2.90 -16.04 19.72
C TRP A 119 -2.61 -14.72 19.01
N ILE A 120 -1.36 -14.46 18.60
CA ILE A 120 -0.99 -13.25 17.83
C ILE A 120 -1.65 -13.30 16.47
N LEU A 121 -1.68 -14.46 15.83
CA LEU A 121 -2.30 -14.64 14.52
C LEU A 121 -3.83 -14.49 14.60
N VAL A 122 -4.45 -14.99 15.67
CA VAL A 122 -5.88 -14.78 15.95
C VAL A 122 -6.17 -13.30 16.15
N LEU A 123 -5.37 -12.62 16.97
CA LEU A 123 -5.55 -11.21 17.25
C LEU A 123 -5.38 -10.37 15.97
N SER A 124 -4.35 -10.65 15.18
CA SER A 124 -4.13 -9.99 13.87
C SER A 124 -5.34 -10.19 12.95
N GLY A 125 -5.81 -11.42 12.80
CA GLY A 125 -6.95 -11.73 11.95
C GLY A 125 -8.24 -11.03 12.39
N VAL A 126 -8.54 -11.02 13.69
CA VAL A 126 -9.71 -10.33 14.25
C VAL A 126 -9.62 -8.82 14.04
N LEU A 127 -8.44 -8.22 14.27
CA LEU A 127 -8.21 -6.80 14.02
C LEU A 127 -8.35 -6.47 12.52
N SER A 128 -7.84 -7.32 11.64
CA SER A 128 -7.93 -7.15 10.19
C SER A 128 -9.38 -7.19 9.70
N ILE A 129 -10.18 -8.16 10.20
CA ILE A 129 -11.63 -8.23 9.91
C ILE A 129 -12.34 -6.97 10.43
N GLY A 130 -12.11 -6.60 11.69
CA GLY A 130 -12.70 -5.41 12.30
C GLY A 130 -12.37 -4.14 11.52
N PHE A 131 -11.11 -3.99 11.09
CA PHE A 131 -10.67 -2.88 10.26
C PHE A 131 -11.40 -2.88 8.90
N GLY A 132 -11.51 -4.02 8.23
CA GLY A 132 -12.20 -4.12 6.93
C GLY A 132 -13.68 -3.79 7.02
N VAL A 133 -14.36 -4.26 8.09
CA VAL A 133 -15.77 -3.92 8.35
C VAL A 133 -15.93 -2.42 8.64
N LEU A 134 -15.07 -1.85 9.47
CA LEU A 134 -15.10 -0.42 9.79
C LEU A 134 -14.87 0.45 8.55
N LEU A 135 -13.93 0.05 7.68
CA LEU A 135 -13.62 0.72 6.43
C LEU A 135 -14.82 0.69 5.47
N SER A 136 -15.55 -0.43 5.42
CA SER A 136 -16.75 -0.57 4.60
C SER A 136 -17.95 0.25 5.13
N ALA A 137 -18.09 0.31 6.45
CA ALA A 137 -19.19 1.03 7.09
C ALA A 137 -18.98 2.56 7.10
N PHE A 138 -17.74 3.01 7.21
CA PHE A 138 -17.37 4.43 7.32
C PHE A 138 -16.23 4.78 6.36
N PRO A 139 -16.44 4.75 5.02
CA PRO A 139 -15.35 4.90 4.06
C PRO A 139 -14.64 6.25 4.17
N ALA A 140 -15.33 7.34 4.48
CA ALA A 140 -14.69 8.65 4.64
C ALA A 140 -13.74 8.69 5.85
N ALA A 141 -14.19 8.17 7.01
CA ALA A 141 -13.34 8.06 8.20
C ALA A 141 -12.18 7.08 7.99
N GLY A 142 -12.46 5.98 7.27
CA GLY A 142 -11.45 4.99 6.91
C GLY A 142 -10.37 5.54 6.00
N ALA A 143 -10.73 6.37 5.02
CA ALA A 143 -9.76 7.06 4.15
C ALA A 143 -8.82 7.96 4.96
N VAL A 144 -9.36 8.74 5.90
CA VAL A 144 -8.56 9.58 6.81
C VAL A 144 -7.68 8.71 7.70
N GLY A 145 -8.21 7.62 8.27
CA GLY A 145 -7.45 6.68 9.09
C GLY A 145 -6.29 6.03 8.34
N LEU A 146 -6.50 5.64 7.08
CA LEU A 146 -5.42 5.14 6.20
C LEU A 146 -4.36 6.20 5.93
N ALA A 147 -4.76 7.44 5.64
CA ALA A 147 -3.80 8.52 5.44
C ALA A 147 -2.96 8.78 6.70
N TRP A 148 -3.57 8.72 7.88
CA TRP A 148 -2.87 8.86 9.16
C TRP A 148 -1.94 7.67 9.44
N ALA A 149 -2.37 6.45 9.17
CA ALA A 149 -1.54 5.26 9.33
C ALA A 149 -0.30 5.30 8.42
N LEU A 150 -0.48 5.69 7.15
CA LEU A 150 0.62 5.90 6.21
C LEU A 150 1.54 7.05 6.66
N GLY A 151 0.97 8.14 7.14
CA GLY A 151 1.71 9.28 7.68
C GLY A 151 2.55 8.91 8.90
N ALA A 152 1.96 8.19 9.86
CA ALA A 152 2.65 7.69 11.05
C ALA A 152 3.79 6.72 10.67
N TYR A 153 3.55 5.80 9.75
CA TYR A 153 4.57 4.88 9.25
C TYR A 153 5.72 5.63 8.56
N ALA A 154 5.40 6.60 7.69
CA ALA A 154 6.40 7.40 6.99
C ALA A 154 7.24 8.24 7.96
N ALA A 155 6.61 8.86 8.96
CA ALA A 155 7.30 9.63 9.99
C ALA A 155 8.19 8.73 10.87
N ALA A 156 7.67 7.60 11.35
CA ALA A 156 8.42 6.66 12.18
C ALA A 156 9.62 6.07 11.43
N SER A 157 9.43 5.64 10.17
CA SER A 157 10.51 5.13 9.33
C SER A 157 11.55 6.22 9.00
N GLY A 158 11.09 7.46 8.78
CA GLY A 158 11.96 8.61 8.58
C GLY A 158 12.82 8.92 9.80
N ILE A 159 12.24 8.91 11.00
CA ILE A 159 12.98 9.09 12.28
C ILE A 159 14.03 7.99 12.45
N LEU A 160 13.66 6.74 12.15
CA LEU A 160 14.60 5.62 12.25
C LEU A 160 15.78 5.77 11.28
N LEU A 161 15.52 6.19 10.03
CA LEU A 161 16.57 6.43 9.04
C LEU A 161 17.52 7.55 9.46
N VAL A 162 16.99 8.64 10.01
CA VAL A 162 17.82 9.74 10.55
C VAL A 162 18.65 9.26 11.73
N ALA A 163 18.07 8.50 12.65
CA ALA A 163 18.80 7.94 13.80
C ALA A 163 19.95 7.02 13.36
N VAL A 164 19.71 6.14 12.37
CA VAL A 164 20.75 5.27 11.78
C VAL A 164 21.84 6.10 11.10
N ALA A 165 21.47 7.09 10.31
CA ALA A 165 22.42 7.97 9.62
C ALA A 165 23.34 8.72 10.59
N ILE A 166 22.78 9.23 11.70
CA ILE A 166 23.55 9.91 12.75
C ILE A 166 24.52 8.92 13.44
N ARG A 167 24.06 7.70 13.73
CA ARG A 167 24.92 6.66 14.34
C ARG A 167 26.07 6.26 13.43
N LEU A 168 25.84 6.12 12.13
CA LEU A 168 26.88 5.84 11.14
C LEU A 168 27.89 6.99 11.08
N ARG A 169 27.43 8.24 11.14
CA ARG A 169 28.31 9.41 11.11
C ARG A 169 29.19 9.54 12.35
N THR A 170 28.70 9.11 13.51
CA THR A 170 29.44 9.17 14.79
C THR A 170 30.32 7.95 15.04
N GLY A 171 30.48 7.04 14.08
CA GLY A 171 31.37 5.87 14.18
C GLY A 171 30.95 4.79 15.20
N ARG A 172 29.76 4.93 15.82
CA ARG A 172 29.30 4.05 16.91
C ARG A 172 28.82 2.66 16.50
N LEU A 173 28.78 2.36 15.19
CA LEU A 173 28.43 1.02 14.69
C LEU A 173 29.65 0.18 14.28
N VAL A 174 30.88 0.68 14.43
CA VAL A 174 32.12 -0.03 14.04
C VAL A 174 32.78 -0.74 15.24
N THR A 175 32.23 -0.61 16.44
CA THR A 175 32.80 -1.14 17.69
C THR A 175 31.85 -2.03 18.48
N ALA A 176 31.11 -2.90 17.78
CA ALA A 176 30.33 -3.96 18.43
C ALA A 176 30.50 -5.28 17.67
#